data_dbd60700b530bfe8e9ad575d301386d4
#
_entry.id   dbd60700b530bfe8e9ad575d301386d4
#
_cell.length_a   1.000
_cell.length_b   1.000
_cell.length_c   1.000
_cell.angle_alpha   90.00
_cell.angle_beta   90.00
_cell.angle_gamma   90.00
#
_symmetry.space_group_name_H-M   'P 1'
#
loop_
_entity.id
_entity.type
_entity.pdbx_description
1 polymer ?
#
loop_
_entity_poly.entity_id
_entity_poly.type
_entity_poly.pdbx_seq_one_letter_code
_entity_poly.pdbx_strand_id
1 'polypeptide(L)'
;MNLVQALKNDQEFTPNEKRIAAYILSNPLATSQFNLRDLATKTYTSHSVIVRFTQKLGFEGFRDFRVALIAYAQQYRFKEGAVDANFPFVPEDSTSDIANKMASLTKQTIEAMQVNLDEQTFEACVKTMLDAKRIFIFAKGDTQISARSFQNKLAKLGIFIVIAEEYADEAWVASNILKTDCAIFTSYRADSVKYQQFIEILKAESVPTILISSLDAKVLAGMTDHWLTTVDLERSDSLKIGTFSSQIAIEYIFNVLYAMIYMNNYQKNNKQIAKKFTRIQRGALDD
;
A
#
# COMPACT_ATOMS: atom_id res chain seq x y z
N MET A 1 4.82 16.52 6.33
CA MET A 1 4.58 16.73 7.77
C MET A 1 3.22 16.13 8.12
N ASN A 2 3.14 15.27 9.14
CA ASN A 2 1.85 14.64 9.50
C ASN A 2 1.00 15.66 10.28
N LEU A 3 -0.10 16.11 9.69
CA LEU A 3 -1.03 17.09 10.27
C LEU A 3 -1.49 16.71 11.69
N VAL A 4 -1.78 15.41 11.90
CA VAL A 4 -2.26 14.92 13.21
C VAL A 4 -1.20 15.07 14.30
N GLN A 5 0.05 14.76 13.98
CA GLN A 5 1.16 14.94 14.92
C GLN A 5 1.39 16.41 15.23
N ALA A 6 1.30 17.27 14.20
CA ALA A 6 1.41 18.72 14.38
C ALA A 6 0.29 19.28 15.28
N LEU A 7 -0.96 18.83 15.08
CA LEU A 7 -2.10 19.25 15.91
C LEU A 7 -2.07 18.70 17.34
N LYS A 8 -1.42 17.55 17.58
CA LYS A 8 -1.28 16.95 18.91
C LYS A 8 -0.10 17.52 19.71
N ASN A 9 0.88 18.12 19.04
CA ASN A 9 2.04 18.73 19.70
C ASN A 9 1.68 20.14 20.18
N ASP A 10 0.88 20.22 21.26
CA ASP A 10 0.24 21.44 21.75
C ASP A 10 1.04 22.21 22.81
N GLN A 11 2.30 21.81 23.08
CA GLN A 11 3.12 22.43 24.14
C GLN A 11 3.36 23.92 23.94
N GLU A 12 3.47 24.36 22.68
CA GLU A 12 3.68 25.76 22.32
C GLU A 12 2.40 26.50 21.87
N PHE A 13 1.23 25.88 21.99
CA PHE A 13 -0.02 26.47 21.52
C PHE A 13 -0.62 27.41 22.56
N THR A 14 -1.06 28.58 22.09
CA THR A 14 -1.89 29.50 22.86
C THR A 14 -3.27 28.89 23.16
N PRO A 15 -4.04 29.40 24.14
CA PRO A 15 -5.38 28.88 24.44
C PRO A 15 -6.32 28.83 23.22
N ASN A 16 -6.24 29.81 22.33
CA ASN A 16 -7.04 29.83 21.10
C ASN A 16 -6.57 28.77 20.10
N GLU A 17 -5.27 28.58 19.94
CA GLU A 17 -4.69 27.55 19.06
C GLU A 17 -5.01 26.13 19.57
N LYS A 18 -4.94 25.90 20.88
CA LYS A 18 -5.37 24.64 21.51
C LYS A 18 -6.85 24.35 21.22
N ARG A 19 -7.71 25.36 21.28
CA ARG A 19 -9.13 25.23 20.97
C ARG A 19 -9.35 24.88 19.51
N ILE A 20 -8.64 25.50 18.58
CA ILE A 20 -8.71 25.20 17.14
C ILE A 20 -8.24 23.76 16.90
N ALA A 21 -7.07 23.38 17.43
CA ALA A 21 -6.52 22.03 17.29
C ALA A 21 -7.47 20.97 17.85
N ALA A 22 -7.98 21.16 19.07
CA ALA A 22 -8.93 20.23 19.69
C ALA A 22 -10.22 20.08 18.89
N TYR A 23 -10.76 21.20 18.36
CA TYR A 23 -11.98 21.17 17.54
C TYR A 23 -11.75 20.37 16.24
N ILE A 24 -10.61 20.58 15.55
CA ILE A 24 -10.25 19.86 14.31
C ILE A 24 -10.09 18.37 14.59
N LEU A 25 -9.37 18.00 15.66
CA LEU A 25 -9.16 16.61 16.04
C LEU A 25 -10.45 15.88 16.42
N SER A 26 -11.40 16.58 17.02
CA SER A 26 -12.71 16.01 17.41
C SER A 26 -13.73 16.00 16.28
N ASN A 27 -13.57 16.83 15.25
CA ASN A 27 -14.57 17.00 14.17
C ASN A 27 -13.90 17.07 12.78
N PRO A 28 -13.04 16.14 12.40
CA PRO A 28 -12.23 16.25 11.18
C PRO A 28 -13.07 16.27 9.90
N LEU A 29 -14.12 15.46 9.82
CA LEU A 29 -15.01 15.40 8.65
C LEU A 29 -15.75 16.73 8.43
N ALA A 30 -16.37 17.26 9.49
CA ALA A 30 -17.06 18.54 9.39
C ALA A 30 -16.09 19.67 9.06
N THR A 31 -14.93 19.69 9.71
CA THR A 31 -13.93 20.75 9.55
C THR A 31 -13.33 20.77 8.15
N SER A 32 -13.20 19.64 7.48
CA SER A 32 -12.68 19.57 6.11
C SER A 32 -13.57 20.29 5.09
N GLN A 33 -14.86 20.44 5.39
CA GLN A 33 -15.83 21.15 4.54
C GLN A 33 -15.91 22.65 4.85
N PHE A 34 -15.30 23.09 5.96
CA PHE A 34 -15.38 24.47 6.39
C PHE A 34 -14.52 25.41 5.53
N ASN A 35 -15.05 26.60 5.32
CA ASN A 35 -14.24 27.74 4.93
C ASN A 35 -13.61 28.41 6.18
N LEU A 36 -12.78 29.42 5.96
CA LEU A 36 -12.10 30.14 7.04
C LEU A 36 -13.08 30.76 8.05
N ARG A 37 -14.21 31.26 7.56
CA ARG A 37 -15.25 31.88 8.40
C ARG A 37 -15.96 30.85 9.27
N ASP A 38 -16.25 29.69 8.70
CA ASP A 38 -16.93 28.61 9.41
C ASP A 38 -16.06 28.11 10.56
N LEU A 39 -14.78 27.88 10.31
CA LEU A 39 -13.84 27.43 11.33
C LEU A 39 -13.66 28.51 12.44
N ALA A 40 -13.56 29.78 12.08
CA ALA A 40 -13.49 30.89 13.03
C ALA A 40 -14.71 30.93 13.94
N THR A 41 -15.91 30.78 13.36
CA THR A 41 -17.19 30.80 14.10
C THR A 41 -17.28 29.60 15.05
N LYS A 42 -16.93 28.41 14.58
CA LYS A 42 -17.02 27.15 15.37
C LYS A 42 -16.00 27.09 16.50
N THR A 43 -14.85 27.73 16.33
CA THR A 43 -13.77 27.76 17.35
C THR A 43 -13.80 29.04 18.18
N TYR A 44 -14.75 29.95 17.97
CA TYR A 44 -14.84 31.25 18.66
C TYR A 44 -13.52 32.02 18.58
N THR A 45 -12.92 32.05 17.38
CA THR A 45 -11.66 32.77 17.12
C THR A 45 -11.79 33.73 15.93
N SER A 46 -10.79 34.56 15.68
CA SER A 46 -10.76 35.42 14.51
C SER A 46 -10.08 34.74 13.31
N HIS A 47 -10.40 35.23 12.10
CA HIS A 47 -9.76 34.76 10.86
C HIS A 47 -8.23 34.88 10.93
N SER A 48 -7.71 35.96 11.50
CA SER A 48 -6.26 36.20 11.62
C SER A 48 -5.58 35.22 12.57
N VAL A 49 -6.27 34.75 13.60
CA VAL A 49 -5.76 33.73 14.51
C VAL A 49 -5.64 32.39 13.78
N ILE A 50 -6.64 32.01 12.98
CA ILE A 50 -6.59 30.76 12.22
C ILE A 50 -5.47 30.80 11.18
N VAL A 51 -5.34 31.90 10.41
CA VAL A 51 -4.28 32.02 9.40
C VAL A 51 -2.90 31.91 10.04
N ARG A 52 -2.66 32.59 11.16
CA ARG A 52 -1.38 32.49 11.90
C ARG A 52 -1.15 31.07 12.45
N PHE A 53 -2.21 30.43 12.92
CA PHE A 53 -2.11 29.05 13.40
C PHE A 53 -1.73 28.08 12.27
N THR A 54 -2.34 28.19 11.08
CA THR A 54 -1.97 27.36 9.94
C THR A 54 -0.52 27.58 9.49
N GLN A 55 -0.03 28.84 9.54
CA GLN A 55 1.38 29.16 9.26
C GLN A 55 2.31 28.59 10.32
N LYS A 56 1.94 28.63 11.60
CA LYS A 56 2.70 28.02 12.70
C LYS A 56 2.81 26.50 12.55
N LEU A 57 1.78 25.85 11.96
CA LEU A 57 1.80 24.44 11.62
C LEU A 57 2.62 24.11 10.35
N GLY A 58 3.23 25.11 9.70
CA GLY A 58 4.10 24.95 8.53
C GLY A 58 3.40 25.00 7.18
N PHE A 59 2.15 25.48 7.13
CA PHE A 59 1.41 25.68 5.88
C PHE A 59 1.54 27.14 5.39
N GLU A 60 1.48 27.36 4.08
CA GLU A 60 1.53 28.71 3.51
C GLU A 60 0.33 29.58 3.94
N GLY A 61 -0.80 28.95 4.25
CA GLY A 61 -2.01 29.61 4.72
C GLY A 61 -3.18 28.64 4.85
N PHE A 62 -4.38 29.18 5.07
CA PHE A 62 -5.57 28.36 5.28
C PHE A 62 -5.94 27.48 4.07
N ARG A 63 -5.67 27.94 2.85
CA ARG A 63 -5.95 27.15 1.64
C ARG A 63 -5.10 25.89 1.57
N ASP A 64 -3.82 26.02 1.81
CA ASP A 64 -2.86 24.90 1.83
C ASP A 64 -3.17 23.94 3.00
N PHE A 65 -3.39 24.50 4.19
CA PHE A 65 -3.85 23.75 5.36
C PHE A 65 -5.12 22.95 5.09
N ARG A 66 -6.09 23.53 4.37
CA ARG A 66 -7.36 22.86 4.03
C ARG A 66 -7.14 21.62 3.16
N VAL A 67 -6.18 21.62 2.25
CA VAL A 67 -5.83 20.44 1.44
C VAL A 67 -5.37 19.31 2.35
N ALA A 68 -4.45 19.59 3.28
CA ALA A 68 -4.00 18.60 4.26
C ALA A 68 -5.12 18.13 5.20
N LEU A 69 -6.05 19.04 5.56
CA LEU A 69 -7.20 18.72 6.39
C LEU A 69 -8.21 17.81 5.66
N ILE A 70 -8.43 18.02 4.36
CA ILE A 70 -9.26 17.15 3.53
C ILE A 70 -8.65 15.74 3.48
N ALA A 71 -7.35 15.63 3.25
CA ALA A 71 -6.64 14.34 3.26
C ALA A 71 -6.76 13.65 4.63
N TYR A 72 -6.60 14.40 5.72
CA TYR A 72 -6.80 13.88 7.08
C TYR A 72 -8.24 13.43 7.33
N ALA A 73 -9.23 14.22 6.91
CA ALA A 73 -10.65 13.88 7.06
C ALA A 73 -11.03 12.62 6.27
N GLN A 74 -10.46 12.42 5.08
CA GLN A 74 -10.62 11.19 4.32
C GLN A 74 -10.06 9.99 5.12
N GLN A 75 -8.86 10.09 5.67
CA GLN A 75 -8.30 9.05 6.56
C GLN A 75 -9.17 8.84 7.82
N TYR A 76 -9.73 9.90 8.38
CA TYR A 76 -10.62 9.81 9.55
C TYR A 76 -11.97 9.18 9.22
N ARG A 77 -12.53 9.46 8.04
CA ARG A 77 -13.77 8.84 7.54
C ARG A 77 -13.65 7.32 7.44
N PHE A 78 -12.43 6.85 7.14
CA PHE A 78 -12.11 5.43 7.18
C PHE A 78 -12.01 4.88 8.61
N LYS A 79 -11.77 5.74 9.63
CA LYS A 79 -11.68 5.32 11.05
C LYS A 79 -13.02 5.34 11.80
N GLU A 80 -13.93 6.25 11.48
CA GLU A 80 -15.30 6.25 12.02
C GLU A 80 -16.13 5.16 11.32
N GLY A 81 -16.33 4.04 11.98
CA GLY A 81 -16.94 2.83 11.43
C GLY A 81 -15.90 1.89 10.80
N ALA A 82 -14.61 2.17 10.97
CA ALA A 82 -13.54 1.28 10.56
C ALA A 82 -13.60 -0.01 11.37
N VAL A 83 -13.61 -1.12 10.66
CA VAL A 83 -13.40 -2.43 11.26
C VAL A 83 -11.95 -2.52 11.71
N ASP A 84 -11.71 -2.98 12.94
CA ASP A 84 -10.36 -3.25 13.43
C ASP A 84 -9.75 -4.38 12.59
N ALA A 85 -8.72 -4.08 11.81
CA ALA A 85 -8.12 -5.06 10.91
C ALA A 85 -7.37 -6.19 11.65
N ASN A 86 -6.97 -5.98 12.93
CA ASN A 86 -6.34 -6.99 13.76
C ASN A 86 -7.36 -7.93 14.39
N PHE A 87 -8.55 -7.40 14.76
CA PHE A 87 -9.66 -8.11 15.39
C PHE A 87 -10.99 -7.66 14.74
N PRO A 88 -11.31 -8.12 13.52
CA PRO A 88 -12.42 -7.58 12.74
C PRO A 88 -13.81 -8.03 13.24
N PHE A 89 -13.88 -8.98 14.18
CA PHE A 89 -15.13 -9.49 14.74
C PHE A 89 -14.99 -9.79 16.24
N VAL A 90 -16.12 -9.89 16.92
CA VAL A 90 -16.25 -10.17 18.35
C VAL A 90 -17.11 -11.42 18.59
N PRO A 91 -17.05 -12.07 19.78
CA PRO A 91 -17.78 -13.31 20.04
C PRO A 91 -19.30 -13.22 19.87
N GLU A 92 -19.87 -12.03 20.03
CA GLU A 92 -21.31 -11.78 19.96
C GLU A 92 -21.81 -11.55 18.53
N ASP A 93 -20.92 -11.44 17.54
CA ASP A 93 -21.29 -11.20 16.17
C ASP A 93 -22.02 -12.39 15.54
N SER A 94 -23.14 -12.14 14.90
CA SER A 94 -23.79 -13.12 14.03
C SER A 94 -22.98 -13.36 12.76
N THR A 95 -23.26 -14.43 12.02
CA THR A 95 -22.67 -14.71 10.71
C THR A 95 -22.83 -13.52 9.75
N SER A 96 -23.99 -12.84 9.78
CA SER A 96 -24.25 -11.66 8.96
C SER A 96 -23.37 -10.49 9.36
N ASP A 97 -23.17 -10.26 10.67
CA ASP A 97 -22.31 -9.19 11.17
C ASP A 97 -20.86 -9.43 10.76
N ILE A 98 -20.35 -10.67 10.92
CA ILE A 98 -19.01 -11.04 10.47
C ILE A 98 -18.86 -10.81 8.96
N ALA A 99 -19.80 -11.28 8.14
CA ALA A 99 -19.75 -11.09 6.70
C ALA A 99 -19.73 -9.61 6.30
N ASN A 100 -20.56 -8.78 6.95
CA ASN A 100 -20.61 -7.34 6.70
C ASN A 100 -19.31 -6.64 7.14
N LYS A 101 -18.74 -7.00 8.27
CA LYS A 101 -17.47 -6.46 8.77
C LYS A 101 -16.32 -6.82 7.82
N MET A 102 -16.25 -8.06 7.35
CA MET A 102 -15.22 -8.49 6.39
C MET A 102 -15.36 -7.77 5.05
N ALA A 103 -16.57 -7.58 4.54
CA ALA A 103 -16.81 -6.80 3.33
C ALA A 103 -16.42 -5.33 3.52
N SER A 104 -16.73 -4.73 4.66
CA SER A 104 -16.36 -3.37 5.02
C SER A 104 -14.84 -3.20 5.11
N LEU A 105 -14.13 -4.12 5.78
CA LEU A 105 -12.67 -4.11 5.87
C LEU A 105 -12.01 -4.23 4.50
N THR A 106 -12.51 -5.12 3.63
CA THR A 106 -12.04 -5.26 2.26
C THR A 106 -12.18 -3.96 1.49
N LYS A 107 -13.38 -3.34 1.54
CA LYS A 107 -13.66 -2.07 0.87
C LYS A 107 -12.74 -0.95 1.39
N GLN A 108 -12.63 -0.80 2.71
CA GLN A 108 -11.76 0.19 3.34
C GLN A 108 -10.30 0.03 2.91
N THR A 109 -9.82 -1.21 2.84
CA THR A 109 -8.45 -1.51 2.40
C THR A 109 -8.22 -1.05 0.96
N ILE A 110 -9.12 -1.40 0.03
CA ILE A 110 -8.99 -1.03 -1.39
C ILE A 110 -9.08 0.49 -1.57
N GLU A 111 -10.02 1.15 -0.90
CA GLU A 111 -10.17 2.62 -0.97
C GLU A 111 -8.91 3.33 -0.45
N ALA A 112 -8.35 2.84 0.66
CA ALA A 112 -7.12 3.39 1.22
C ALA A 112 -5.91 3.17 0.29
N MET A 113 -5.83 2.03 -0.39
CA MET A 113 -4.80 1.76 -1.41
C MET A 113 -4.91 2.72 -2.60
N GLN A 114 -6.13 3.02 -3.07
CA GLN A 114 -6.35 3.94 -4.19
C GLN A 114 -5.90 5.37 -3.88
N VAL A 115 -6.14 5.85 -2.66
CA VAL A 115 -5.74 7.21 -2.24
C VAL A 115 -4.21 7.38 -2.22
N ASN A 116 -3.47 6.30 -1.94
CA ASN A 116 -2.02 6.32 -1.81
C ASN A 116 -1.29 5.76 -3.06
N LEU A 117 -2.00 5.59 -4.19
CA LEU A 117 -1.41 5.05 -5.41
C LEU A 117 -0.45 6.08 -6.03
N ASP A 118 0.79 5.66 -6.23
CA ASP A 118 1.82 6.42 -6.95
C ASP A 118 1.99 5.85 -8.35
N GLU A 119 1.36 6.49 -9.34
CA GLU A 119 1.36 6.05 -10.74
C GLU A 119 2.79 5.93 -11.29
N GLN A 120 3.68 6.89 -10.98
CA GLN A 120 5.05 6.91 -11.50
C GLN A 120 5.86 5.72 -10.99
N THR A 121 5.73 5.39 -9.71
CA THR A 121 6.39 4.21 -9.13
C THR A 121 5.84 2.92 -9.73
N PHE A 122 4.52 2.80 -9.96
CA PHE A 122 3.94 1.64 -10.64
C PHE A 122 4.47 1.48 -12.06
N GLU A 123 4.52 2.56 -12.85
CA GLU A 123 5.08 2.56 -14.21
C GLU A 123 6.55 2.13 -14.23
N ALA A 124 7.36 2.65 -13.30
CA ALA A 124 8.76 2.28 -13.17
C ALA A 124 8.93 0.80 -12.83
N CYS A 125 8.12 0.26 -11.90
CA CYS A 125 8.11 -1.16 -11.56
C CYS A 125 7.75 -2.05 -12.75
N VAL A 126 6.69 -1.69 -13.49
CA VAL A 126 6.28 -2.43 -14.70
C VAL A 126 7.38 -2.42 -15.76
N LYS A 127 8.01 -1.28 -15.99
CA LYS A 127 9.13 -1.17 -16.91
C LYS A 127 10.28 -2.09 -16.48
N THR A 128 10.69 -2.03 -15.22
CA THR A 128 11.75 -2.88 -14.65
C THR A 128 11.44 -4.37 -14.83
N MET A 129 10.19 -4.78 -14.61
CA MET A 129 9.76 -6.17 -14.77
C MET A 129 9.76 -6.61 -16.24
N LEU A 130 9.37 -5.74 -17.17
CA LEU A 130 9.32 -6.05 -18.61
C LEU A 130 10.70 -6.08 -19.26
N ASP A 131 11.65 -5.29 -18.76
CA ASP A 131 13.03 -5.26 -19.22
C ASP A 131 13.86 -6.46 -18.70
N ALA A 132 13.37 -7.12 -17.63
CA ALA A 132 14.06 -8.24 -16.99
C ALA A 132 13.94 -9.54 -17.80
N LYS A 133 15.04 -10.33 -17.85
CA LYS A 133 15.04 -11.68 -18.42
C LYS A 133 14.32 -12.67 -17.54
N ARG A 134 14.49 -12.57 -16.22
CA ARG A 134 13.85 -13.40 -15.20
C ARG A 134 13.38 -12.50 -14.06
N ILE A 135 12.27 -12.83 -13.46
CA ILE A 135 11.72 -12.13 -12.30
C ILE A 135 11.74 -13.10 -11.14
N PHE A 136 12.32 -12.67 -10.03
CA PHE A 136 12.36 -13.42 -8.78
C PHE A 136 11.52 -12.70 -7.74
N ILE A 137 10.72 -13.47 -6.96
CA ILE A 137 9.92 -12.91 -5.87
C ILE A 137 10.35 -13.59 -4.56
N PHE A 138 10.75 -12.78 -3.58
CA PHE A 138 10.98 -13.17 -2.21
C PHE A 138 9.73 -12.85 -1.39
N ALA A 139 9.00 -13.88 -0.96
CA ALA A 139 7.74 -13.75 -0.24
C ALA A 139 7.52 -14.96 0.66
N LYS A 140 7.03 -14.74 1.90
CA LYS A 140 6.79 -15.80 2.91
C LYS A 140 5.37 -15.75 3.45
N GLY A 141 4.84 -16.91 3.86
CA GLY A 141 3.51 -17.02 4.45
C GLY A 141 2.43 -16.50 3.49
N ASP A 142 1.53 -15.65 3.99
CA ASP A 142 0.39 -15.16 3.20
C ASP A 142 0.81 -14.29 2.00
N THR A 143 1.94 -13.59 2.10
CA THR A 143 2.46 -12.83 0.95
C THR A 143 2.92 -13.75 -0.19
N GLN A 144 3.38 -14.97 0.12
CA GLN A 144 3.72 -15.98 -0.88
C GLN A 144 2.48 -16.48 -1.63
N ILE A 145 1.33 -16.57 -0.95
CA ILE A 145 0.06 -16.94 -1.58
C ILE A 145 -0.32 -15.91 -2.65
N SER A 146 -0.21 -14.62 -2.33
CA SER A 146 -0.45 -13.53 -3.28
C SER A 146 0.58 -13.54 -4.43
N ALA A 147 1.85 -13.82 -4.14
CA ALA A 147 2.88 -13.97 -5.16
C ALA A 147 2.60 -15.15 -6.12
N ARG A 148 2.08 -16.28 -5.61
CA ARG A 148 1.65 -17.42 -6.44
C ARG A 148 0.45 -17.08 -7.33
N SER A 149 -0.52 -16.33 -6.82
CA SER A 149 -1.64 -15.79 -7.60
C SER A 149 -1.12 -14.95 -8.78
N PHE A 150 -0.17 -14.08 -8.51
CA PHE A 150 0.47 -13.23 -9.53
C PHE A 150 1.29 -14.05 -10.54
N GLN A 151 2.10 -15.03 -10.09
CA GLN A 151 2.83 -15.97 -10.92
C GLN A 151 1.89 -16.70 -11.91
N ASN A 152 0.77 -17.20 -11.41
CA ASN A 152 -0.22 -17.90 -12.24
C ASN A 152 -0.86 -16.97 -13.30
N LYS A 153 -1.12 -15.71 -12.94
CA LYS A 153 -1.62 -14.70 -13.89
C LYS A 153 -0.60 -14.39 -14.99
N LEU A 154 0.67 -14.15 -14.64
CA LEU A 154 1.73 -13.83 -15.58
C LEU A 154 2.10 -15.00 -16.50
N ALA A 155 2.02 -16.23 -16.02
CA ALA A 155 2.21 -17.44 -16.85
C ALA A 155 1.26 -17.50 -18.05
N LYS A 156 0.03 -16.96 -17.94
CA LYS A 156 -0.91 -16.83 -19.05
C LYS A 156 -0.37 -15.93 -20.16
N LEU A 157 0.43 -14.91 -19.81
CA LEU A 157 1.11 -14.03 -20.75
C LEU A 157 2.43 -14.62 -21.27
N GLY A 158 2.89 -15.76 -20.73
CA GLY A 158 4.17 -16.36 -21.05
C GLY A 158 5.34 -15.75 -20.30
N ILE A 159 5.07 -15.00 -19.23
CA ILE A 159 6.05 -14.45 -18.31
C ILE A 159 6.14 -15.40 -17.12
N PHE A 160 7.31 -16.04 -16.96
CA PHE A 160 7.55 -16.98 -15.87
C PHE A 160 8.38 -16.31 -14.78
N ILE A 161 7.90 -16.37 -13.56
CA ILE A 161 8.56 -15.84 -12.37
C ILE A 161 8.98 -16.99 -11.44
N VAL A 162 10.02 -16.76 -10.67
CA VAL A 162 10.53 -17.70 -9.68
C VAL A 162 10.21 -17.17 -8.29
N ILE A 163 9.54 -17.97 -7.47
CA ILE A 163 9.37 -17.69 -6.04
C ILE A 163 10.56 -18.30 -5.32
N ALA A 164 11.38 -17.46 -4.69
CA ALA A 164 12.71 -17.83 -4.22
C ALA A 164 12.69 -18.90 -3.12
N GLU A 165 11.67 -18.89 -2.26
CA GLU A 165 11.54 -19.81 -1.11
C GLU A 165 10.84 -21.13 -1.44
N GLU A 166 10.50 -21.37 -2.70
CA GLU A 166 9.63 -22.49 -3.06
C GLU A 166 10.37 -23.81 -3.26
N TYR A 167 11.56 -23.77 -3.86
CA TYR A 167 12.27 -24.97 -4.33
C TYR A 167 13.74 -25.02 -3.93
N ALA A 168 14.29 -23.96 -3.35
CA ALA A 168 15.70 -23.87 -3.03
C ALA A 168 15.94 -23.03 -1.78
N ASP A 169 17.15 -23.10 -1.26
CA ASP A 169 17.64 -22.16 -0.27
C ASP A 169 17.65 -20.75 -0.89
N GLU A 170 16.92 -19.82 -0.27
CA GLU A 170 16.79 -18.42 -0.68
C GLU A 170 18.14 -17.75 -0.97
N ALA A 171 19.18 -18.07 -0.17
CA ALA A 171 20.50 -17.51 -0.32
C ALA A 171 21.15 -17.94 -1.64
N TRP A 172 20.99 -19.21 -2.02
CA TRP A 172 21.46 -19.69 -3.32
C TRP A 172 20.70 -19.05 -4.48
N VAL A 173 19.38 -18.86 -4.33
CA VAL A 173 18.59 -18.14 -5.35
C VAL A 173 19.11 -16.72 -5.49
N ALA A 174 19.22 -15.97 -4.39
CA ALA A 174 19.72 -14.60 -4.39
C ALA A 174 21.10 -14.47 -5.04
N SER A 175 22.01 -15.40 -4.75
CA SER A 175 23.38 -15.40 -5.29
C SER A 175 23.47 -15.69 -6.80
N ASN A 176 22.41 -16.21 -7.40
CA ASN A 176 22.35 -16.55 -8.83
C ASN A 176 21.52 -15.58 -9.68
N ILE A 177 21.04 -14.49 -9.09
CA ILE A 177 20.31 -13.43 -9.80
C ILE A 177 21.34 -12.50 -10.46
N LEU A 178 21.11 -12.21 -11.73
CA LEU A 178 22.03 -11.42 -12.55
C LEU A 178 21.46 -10.01 -12.78
N LYS A 179 22.32 -9.06 -13.13
CA LYS A 179 21.92 -7.67 -13.48
C LYS A 179 20.87 -7.55 -14.59
N THR A 180 20.63 -8.61 -15.37
CA THR A 180 19.61 -8.67 -16.40
C THR A 180 18.25 -9.19 -15.88
N ASP A 181 18.19 -9.53 -14.62
CA ASP A 181 16.98 -10.01 -13.93
C ASP A 181 16.37 -8.89 -13.07
N CYS A 182 15.27 -9.17 -12.41
CA CYS A 182 14.62 -8.28 -11.44
C CYS A 182 14.27 -9.09 -10.18
N ALA A 183 14.47 -8.51 -9.00
CA ALA A 183 14.09 -9.10 -7.73
C ALA A 183 13.00 -8.26 -7.04
N ILE A 184 11.90 -8.91 -6.65
CA ILE A 184 10.78 -8.33 -5.93
C ILE A 184 10.77 -8.88 -4.52
N PHE A 185 10.85 -8.03 -3.52
CA PHE A 185 10.71 -8.38 -2.10
C PHE A 185 9.32 -8.00 -1.62
N THR A 186 8.57 -8.97 -1.12
CA THR A 186 7.22 -8.74 -0.61
C THR A 186 7.15 -9.11 0.86
N SER A 187 7.02 -8.10 1.72
CA SER A 187 6.91 -8.29 3.16
C SER A 187 6.13 -7.13 3.77
N TYR A 188 5.01 -7.42 4.41
CA TYR A 188 4.20 -6.36 5.01
C TYR A 188 4.97 -5.54 6.06
N ARG A 189 5.70 -6.21 6.97
CA ARG A 189 6.49 -5.54 8.02
C ARG A 189 7.86 -5.10 7.55
N ALA A 190 8.42 -5.81 6.55
CA ALA A 190 9.78 -5.59 6.04
C ALA A 190 10.88 -5.52 7.12
N ASP A 191 10.74 -6.31 8.17
CA ASP A 191 11.67 -6.43 9.31
C ASP A 191 12.68 -7.57 9.15
N SER A 192 12.73 -8.19 7.96
CA SER A 192 13.58 -9.35 7.69
C SER A 192 15.02 -8.93 7.47
N VAL A 193 15.90 -9.25 8.43
CA VAL A 193 17.38 -9.12 8.30
C VAL A 193 17.91 -9.87 7.07
N LYS A 194 17.31 -11.03 6.74
CA LYS A 194 17.68 -11.77 5.52
C LYS A 194 17.41 -10.99 4.25
N TYR A 195 16.27 -10.31 4.16
CA TYR A 195 15.95 -9.49 2.98
C TYR A 195 16.93 -8.32 2.84
N GLN A 196 17.32 -7.71 3.95
CA GLN A 196 18.36 -6.68 3.95
C GLN A 196 19.66 -7.22 3.33
N GLN A 197 20.14 -8.37 3.81
CA GLN A 197 21.35 -9.00 3.29
C GLN A 197 21.24 -9.36 1.80
N PHE A 198 20.10 -9.90 1.36
CA PHE A 198 19.90 -10.21 -0.06
C PHE A 198 19.87 -8.95 -0.93
N ILE A 199 19.20 -7.88 -0.48
CA ILE A 199 19.18 -6.62 -1.20
C ILE A 199 20.59 -6.03 -1.32
N GLU A 200 21.42 -6.12 -0.26
CA GLU A 200 22.83 -5.68 -0.30
C GLU A 200 23.64 -6.44 -1.37
N ILE A 201 23.50 -7.78 -1.42
CA ILE A 201 24.16 -8.61 -2.45
C ILE A 201 23.69 -8.20 -3.84
N LEU A 202 22.37 -8.10 -4.07
CA LEU A 202 21.80 -7.77 -5.35
C LEU A 202 22.18 -6.35 -5.82
N LYS A 203 22.24 -5.42 -4.90
CA LYS A 203 22.67 -4.04 -5.19
C LYS A 203 24.13 -3.96 -5.60
N ALA A 204 25.02 -4.73 -4.96
CA ALA A 204 26.43 -4.83 -5.34
C ALA A 204 26.58 -5.35 -6.79
N GLU A 205 25.71 -6.25 -7.22
CA GLU A 205 25.65 -6.81 -8.58
C GLU A 205 24.82 -5.97 -9.57
N SER A 206 24.32 -4.80 -9.15
CA SER A 206 23.47 -3.91 -9.96
C SER A 206 22.19 -4.59 -10.48
N VAL A 207 21.60 -5.46 -9.68
CA VAL A 207 20.32 -6.10 -9.99
C VAL A 207 19.17 -5.15 -9.61
N PRO A 208 18.24 -4.83 -10.53
CA PRO A 208 17.06 -4.03 -10.21
C PRO A 208 16.19 -4.68 -9.14
N THR A 209 15.78 -3.88 -8.15
CA THR A 209 15.03 -4.33 -6.98
C THR A 209 13.75 -3.55 -6.77
N ILE A 210 12.67 -4.27 -6.43
CA ILE A 210 11.36 -3.72 -6.09
C ILE A 210 10.98 -4.20 -4.69
N LEU A 211 10.55 -3.30 -3.83
CA LEU A 211 9.97 -3.62 -2.52
C LEU A 211 8.46 -3.38 -2.55
N ILE A 212 7.70 -4.35 -2.01
CA ILE A 212 6.25 -4.20 -1.71
C ILE A 212 6.08 -4.38 -0.21
N SER A 213 5.74 -3.31 0.50
CA SER A 213 5.67 -3.32 1.97
C SER A 213 4.87 -2.16 2.55
N SER A 214 4.61 -2.18 3.87
CA SER A 214 4.02 -1.04 4.58
C SER A 214 4.97 0.15 4.67
N LEU A 215 4.43 1.31 5.07
CA LEU A 215 5.18 2.55 5.25
C LEU A 215 6.27 2.49 6.34
N ASP A 216 6.25 1.46 7.20
CA ASP A 216 7.25 1.27 8.24
C ASP A 216 8.58 0.70 7.71
N ALA A 217 8.58 0.19 6.48
CA ALA A 217 9.72 -0.45 5.83
C ALA A 217 10.84 0.49 5.36
N LYS A 218 11.02 1.64 5.97
CA LYS A 218 11.92 2.72 5.51
C LYS A 218 13.38 2.28 5.30
N VAL A 219 13.86 1.35 6.11
CA VAL A 219 15.23 0.83 5.97
C VAL A 219 15.39 0.08 4.66
N LEU A 220 14.55 -0.92 4.40
CA LEU A 220 14.59 -1.68 3.15
C LEU A 220 14.23 -0.82 1.93
N ALA A 221 13.28 0.12 2.10
CA ALA A 221 12.90 1.05 1.05
C ALA A 221 14.07 1.93 0.58
N GLY A 222 14.90 2.39 1.51
CA GLY A 222 16.12 3.16 1.19
C GLY A 222 17.21 2.35 0.48
N MET A 223 17.09 1.01 0.44
CA MET A 223 18.04 0.11 -0.19
C MET A 223 17.57 -0.40 -1.55
N THR A 224 16.27 -0.31 -1.87
CA THR A 224 15.68 -0.79 -3.13
C THR A 224 15.52 0.34 -4.15
N ASP A 225 15.44 -0.02 -5.44
CA ASP A 225 15.29 0.97 -6.52
C ASP A 225 13.86 1.52 -6.58
N HIS A 226 12.86 0.66 -6.32
CA HIS A 226 11.44 1.04 -6.30
C HIS A 226 10.74 0.50 -5.06
N TRP A 227 9.81 1.29 -4.53
CA TRP A 227 9.02 0.91 -3.37
C TRP A 227 7.53 1.17 -3.59
N LEU A 228 6.75 0.10 -3.68
CA LEU A 228 5.29 0.13 -3.71
C LEU A 228 4.77 -0.05 -2.29
N THR A 229 4.05 0.96 -1.79
CA THR A 229 3.59 0.99 -0.41
C THR A 229 2.21 0.36 -0.26
N THR A 230 2.04 -0.44 0.80
CA THR A 230 0.72 -0.88 1.27
C THR A 230 0.21 0.07 2.35
N VAL A 231 -1.11 0.07 2.55
CA VAL A 231 -1.73 0.79 3.68
C VAL A 231 -1.51 0.02 4.98
N ASP A 232 -1.33 0.75 6.07
CA ASP A 232 -1.14 0.20 7.41
C ASP A 232 -2.47 0.23 8.20
N LEU A 233 -3.38 -0.68 7.87
CA LEU A 233 -4.62 -0.89 8.65
C LEU A 233 -4.45 -1.97 9.72
N GLU A 234 -3.53 -2.91 9.52
CA GLU A 234 -3.14 -3.91 10.52
C GLU A 234 -1.94 -3.42 11.31
N ARG A 235 -2.12 -3.15 12.58
CA ARG A 235 -1.04 -2.70 13.47
C ARG A 235 0.02 -3.78 13.61
N SER A 236 1.24 -3.46 13.24
CA SER A 236 2.38 -4.38 13.30
C SER A 236 2.88 -4.64 14.71
N ASP A 237 2.64 -3.70 15.63
CA ASP A 237 3.04 -3.73 17.04
C ASP A 237 2.06 -4.52 17.96
N SER A 238 0.96 -5.01 17.39
CA SER A 238 -0.14 -5.63 18.13
C SER A 238 -0.40 -7.06 17.66
N LEU A 239 -0.96 -7.88 18.56
CA LEU A 239 -1.48 -9.20 18.22
C LEU A 239 -2.56 -9.05 17.14
N LYS A 240 -2.59 -9.97 16.18
CA LYS A 240 -3.64 -10.09 15.17
C LYS A 240 -4.07 -11.54 15.00
N ILE A 241 -5.34 -11.76 14.71
CA ILE A 241 -5.91 -13.11 14.55
C ILE A 241 -5.71 -13.66 13.13
N GLY A 242 -5.34 -12.83 12.18
CA GLY A 242 -5.07 -13.20 10.79
C GLY A 242 -4.56 -12.02 9.97
N THR A 243 -4.19 -12.28 8.73
CA THR A 243 -3.77 -11.27 7.75
C THR A 243 -4.94 -11.02 6.79
N PHE A 244 -5.72 -9.99 7.07
CA PHE A 244 -6.88 -9.63 6.23
C PHE A 244 -6.55 -8.46 5.32
N SER A 245 -6.36 -7.27 5.90
CA SER A 245 -6.11 -6.05 5.14
C SER A 245 -4.76 -6.08 4.42
N SER A 246 -3.70 -6.56 5.08
CA SER A 246 -2.37 -6.65 4.49
C SER A 246 -2.32 -7.57 3.27
N GLN A 247 -3.01 -8.70 3.31
CA GLN A 247 -3.09 -9.62 2.18
C GLN A 247 -3.88 -9.01 1.01
N ILE A 248 -5.02 -8.36 1.29
CA ILE A 248 -5.83 -7.65 0.29
C ILE A 248 -5.01 -6.54 -0.39
N ALA A 249 -4.26 -5.77 0.39
CA ALA A 249 -3.43 -4.68 -0.14
C ALA A 249 -2.32 -5.20 -1.07
N ILE A 250 -1.63 -6.28 -0.70
CA ILE A 250 -0.60 -6.90 -1.53
C ILE A 250 -1.20 -7.50 -2.81
N GLU A 251 -2.33 -8.22 -2.70
CA GLU A 251 -3.02 -8.76 -3.87
C GLU A 251 -3.50 -7.64 -4.81
N TYR A 252 -3.96 -6.51 -4.27
CA TYR A 252 -4.32 -5.33 -5.06
C TYR A 252 -3.13 -4.81 -5.86
N ILE A 253 -1.96 -4.64 -5.25
CA ILE A 253 -0.73 -4.21 -5.95
C ILE A 253 -0.39 -5.18 -7.08
N PHE A 254 -0.37 -6.48 -6.82
CA PHE A 254 -0.09 -7.48 -7.86
C PHE A 254 -1.12 -7.49 -8.99
N ASN A 255 -2.40 -7.23 -8.68
CA ASN A 255 -3.44 -7.12 -9.69
C ASN A 255 -3.26 -5.88 -10.58
N VAL A 256 -2.89 -4.74 -10.00
CA VAL A 256 -2.58 -3.52 -10.76
C VAL A 256 -1.36 -3.73 -11.65
N LEU A 257 -0.26 -4.28 -11.11
CA LEU A 257 0.95 -4.60 -11.88
C LEU A 257 0.62 -5.54 -13.07
N TYR A 258 -0.17 -6.61 -12.82
CA TYR A 258 -0.60 -7.51 -13.90
C TYR A 258 -1.40 -6.79 -14.97
N ALA A 259 -2.37 -5.96 -14.58
CA ALA A 259 -3.19 -5.22 -15.51
C ALA A 259 -2.34 -4.25 -16.37
N MET A 260 -1.39 -3.55 -15.76
CA MET A 260 -0.47 -2.65 -16.48
C MET A 260 0.46 -3.41 -17.43
N ILE A 261 1.01 -4.56 -17.01
CA ILE A 261 1.82 -5.44 -17.88
C ILE A 261 0.96 -5.95 -19.05
N TYR A 262 -0.29 -6.33 -18.79
CA TYR A 262 -1.22 -6.73 -19.85
C TYR A 262 -1.49 -5.59 -20.85
N MET A 263 -1.76 -4.40 -20.32
CA MET A 263 -2.06 -3.19 -21.11
C MET A 263 -0.88 -2.73 -21.97
N ASN A 264 0.36 -2.96 -21.52
CA ASN A 264 1.57 -2.55 -22.28
C ASN A 264 1.58 -3.11 -23.72
N ASN A 265 0.96 -4.25 -23.95
CA ASN A 265 0.77 -4.78 -25.30
C ASN A 265 -0.58 -5.52 -25.44
N TYR A 266 -1.67 -4.77 -25.18
CA TYR A 266 -3.03 -5.31 -25.09
C TYR A 266 -3.42 -6.23 -26.26
N GLN A 267 -3.23 -5.77 -27.51
CA GLN A 267 -3.63 -6.53 -28.67
C GLN A 267 -2.84 -7.85 -28.84
N LYS A 268 -1.54 -7.83 -28.60
CA LYS A 268 -0.69 -9.02 -28.64
C LYS A 268 -1.09 -10.00 -27.53
N ASN A 269 -1.26 -9.50 -26.30
CA ASN A 269 -1.62 -10.32 -25.15
C ASN A 269 -2.99 -10.97 -25.33
N ASN A 270 -3.97 -10.22 -25.84
CA ASN A 270 -5.31 -10.73 -26.16
C ASN A 270 -5.26 -11.86 -27.19
N LYS A 271 -4.53 -11.65 -28.31
CA LYS A 271 -4.37 -12.68 -29.36
C LYS A 271 -3.68 -13.93 -28.81
N GLN A 272 -2.65 -13.77 -27.97
CA GLN A 272 -1.93 -14.90 -27.37
C GLN A 272 -2.82 -15.71 -26.43
N ILE A 273 -3.57 -15.04 -25.55
CA ILE A 273 -4.51 -15.73 -24.62
C ILE A 273 -5.59 -16.45 -25.41
N ALA A 274 -6.22 -15.82 -26.40
CA ALA A 274 -7.24 -16.45 -27.23
C ALA A 274 -6.71 -17.70 -27.95
N LYS A 275 -5.49 -17.64 -28.51
CA LYS A 275 -4.83 -18.77 -29.15
C LYS A 275 -4.57 -19.91 -28.17
N LYS A 276 -4.05 -19.61 -26.98
CA LYS A 276 -3.79 -20.62 -25.93
C LYS A 276 -5.09 -21.25 -25.43
N PHE A 277 -6.12 -20.42 -25.18
CA PHE A 277 -7.44 -20.88 -24.76
C PHE A 277 -8.06 -21.88 -25.77
N THR A 278 -8.05 -21.53 -27.07
CA THR A 278 -8.54 -22.42 -28.14
C THR A 278 -7.74 -23.73 -28.18
N ARG A 279 -6.44 -23.70 -27.96
CA ARG A 279 -5.58 -24.88 -27.95
C ARG A 279 -5.92 -25.81 -26.75
N ILE A 280 -6.13 -25.22 -25.57
CA ILE A 280 -6.52 -25.97 -24.37
C ILE A 280 -7.90 -26.62 -24.55
N GLN A 281 -8.89 -25.86 -25.07
CA GLN A 281 -10.25 -26.39 -25.28
C GLN A 281 -10.36 -27.45 -26.38
N ARG A 282 -9.44 -27.50 -27.33
CA ARG A 282 -9.47 -28.51 -28.41
C ARG A 282 -8.88 -29.88 -28.03
N GLY A 283 -8.67 -30.10 -26.73
CA GLY A 283 -8.26 -31.40 -26.22
C GLY A 283 -6.79 -31.76 -26.46
N ALA A 284 -5.93 -30.78 -26.75
CA ALA A 284 -4.49 -31.07 -26.86
C ALA A 284 -3.82 -31.36 -25.48
N LEU A 285 -4.62 -31.42 -24.42
CA LEU A 285 -4.20 -31.76 -23.06
C LEU A 285 -5.11 -32.81 -22.40
N ASP A 286 -6.09 -33.36 -23.15
CA ASP A 286 -7.01 -34.39 -22.67
C ASP A 286 -6.63 -35.82 -23.13
N ASP A 287 -5.38 -36.01 -23.62
CA ASP A 287 -4.80 -37.31 -23.96
C ASP A 287 -3.86 -37.83 -22.88
#